data_d77e19827261b8292a37c7203d7eddeb
#
_entry.id   d77e19827261b8292a37c7203d7eddeb
#
_cell.length_a   1.000
_cell.length_b   1.000
_cell.length_c   1.000
_cell.angle_alpha   90.00
_cell.angle_beta   90.00
_cell.angle_gamma   90.00
#
_symmetry.space_group_name_H-M   'P 1'
#
loop_
_entity.id
_entity.type
_entity.pdbx_description
1 polymer ?
#
loop_
_entity_poly.entity_id
_entity_poly.type
_entity_poly.pdbx_seq_one_letter_code
_entity_poly.pdbx_strand_id
1 'polypeptide(L)'
;MITTVQAEISLRQYNDQFCYDGDTCYITINGMKKKIRLLELDTPEISKPKCNAELELGLKARDYLNDLIANASTIEFKTEYLEDYFGRILSYLIIDGEDASSKIVENKLGVVYNRKQKYDWCQDLKHE
;
A
#
# COMPACT_ATOMS: atom_id res chain seq x y z
N MET A 1 25.28 8.72 -27.28
CA MET A 1 24.48 7.65 -26.64
C MET A 1 23.67 8.27 -25.50
N ILE A 2 22.35 8.10 -25.52
CA ILE A 2 21.49 8.60 -24.45
C ILE A 2 21.36 7.50 -23.40
N THR A 3 21.79 7.82 -22.17
CA THR A 3 21.64 6.90 -21.06
C THR A 3 20.38 7.29 -20.28
N THR A 4 19.40 6.38 -20.21
CA THR A 4 18.21 6.60 -19.41
C THR A 4 18.52 6.16 -17.98
N VAL A 5 18.42 7.09 -17.03
CA VAL A 5 18.59 6.78 -15.61
C VAL A 5 17.21 6.52 -15.05
N GLN A 6 16.98 5.29 -14.60
CA GLN A 6 15.74 4.94 -13.90
C GLN A 6 15.86 5.37 -12.44
N ALA A 7 14.71 5.74 -11.85
CA ALA A 7 14.66 6.07 -10.44
C ALA A 7 15.02 4.85 -9.60
N GLU A 8 15.88 5.03 -8.61
CA GLU A 8 16.20 3.98 -7.65
C GLU A 8 15.17 4.05 -6.52
N ILE A 9 14.32 3.04 -6.45
CA ILE A 9 13.27 2.93 -5.44
C ILE A 9 13.54 1.69 -4.61
N SER A 10 13.51 1.85 -3.30
CA SER A 10 13.58 0.73 -2.36
C SER A 10 12.62 0.95 -1.21
N LEU A 11 12.10 -0.14 -0.66
CA LEU A 11 11.34 -0.08 0.59
C LEU A 11 12.28 0.25 1.74
N ARG A 12 11.79 1.03 2.69
CA ARG A 12 12.50 1.29 3.94
C ARG A 12 11.60 1.00 5.12
N GLN A 13 12.19 0.75 6.27
CA GLN A 13 11.44 0.56 7.50
C GLN A 13 11.35 1.87 8.28
N TYR A 14 10.19 2.06 8.90
CA TYR A 14 9.97 3.11 9.88
C TYR A 14 9.23 2.48 11.06
N ASN A 15 9.77 2.57 12.27
CA ASN A 15 9.24 1.90 13.46
C ASN A 15 9.01 0.40 13.21
N ASP A 16 10.00 -0.26 12.59
CA ASP A 16 10.00 -1.69 12.26
C ASP A 16 8.90 -2.12 11.28
N GLN A 17 8.27 -1.18 10.59
CA GLN A 17 7.23 -1.45 9.60
C GLN A 17 7.68 -0.97 8.22
N PHE A 18 7.46 -1.76 7.18
CA PHE A 18 7.62 -1.32 5.79
C PHE A 18 6.44 -0.46 5.34
N CYS A 19 5.26 -0.75 5.86
CA CYS A 19 4.03 -0.07 5.45
C CYS A 19 3.27 0.43 6.67
N TYR A 20 2.74 1.64 6.54
CA TYR A 20 1.96 2.30 7.59
C TYR A 20 0.59 1.64 7.76
N ASP A 21 -0.03 1.29 6.62
CA ASP A 21 -1.31 0.58 6.57
C ASP A 21 -1.30 -0.33 5.35
N GLY A 22 -2.46 -0.86 4.97
CA GLY A 22 -2.54 -1.84 3.89
C GLY A 22 -2.29 -1.29 2.49
N ASP A 23 -2.22 0.03 2.31
CA ASP A 23 -2.07 0.63 0.99
C ASP A 23 -1.01 1.74 0.90
N THR A 24 -0.28 2.02 1.97
CA THR A 24 0.76 3.05 2.00
C THR A 24 2.04 2.52 2.63
N CYS A 25 3.14 2.59 1.89
CA CYS A 25 4.42 2.06 2.35
C CYS A 25 5.52 3.11 2.28
N TYR A 26 6.54 2.92 3.11
CA TYR A 26 7.69 3.82 3.19
C TYR A 26 8.73 3.42 2.16
N ILE A 27 9.26 4.38 1.44
CA ILE A 27 10.29 4.15 0.43
C ILE A 27 11.41 5.17 0.53
N THR A 28 12.53 4.83 -0.10
CA THR A 28 13.57 5.78 -0.48
C THR A 28 13.59 5.81 -2.00
N ILE A 29 13.52 6.98 -2.59
CA ILE A 29 13.61 7.17 -4.03
C ILE A 29 14.69 8.21 -4.32
N ASN A 30 15.71 7.81 -5.07
CA ASN A 30 16.87 8.67 -5.39
C ASN A 30 17.45 9.33 -4.14
N GLY A 31 17.56 8.58 -3.04
CA GLY A 31 18.09 9.05 -1.76
C GLY A 31 17.12 9.85 -0.91
N MET A 32 15.90 10.10 -1.38
CA MET A 32 14.90 10.88 -0.63
C MET A 32 13.86 9.95 0.01
N LYS A 33 13.48 10.28 1.23
CA LYS A 33 12.42 9.55 1.95
C LYS A 33 11.06 10.01 1.46
N LYS A 34 10.28 9.07 0.94
CA LYS A 34 8.94 9.30 0.42
C LYS A 34 8.03 8.14 0.85
N LYS A 35 6.77 8.21 0.44
CA LYS A 35 5.81 7.13 0.62
C LYS A 35 5.25 6.74 -0.74
N ILE A 36 4.94 5.46 -0.91
CA ILE A 36 4.13 5.02 -2.06
C ILE A 36 2.71 4.79 -1.59
N ARG A 37 1.77 5.11 -2.47
CA ARG A 37 0.38 4.73 -2.37
C ARG A 37 0.14 3.62 -3.40
N LEU A 38 -0.30 2.46 -2.94
CA LEU A 38 -0.53 1.33 -3.84
C LEU A 38 -1.74 1.61 -4.74
N LEU A 39 -1.56 1.35 -6.04
CA LEU A 39 -2.59 1.60 -7.04
C LEU A 39 -3.71 0.55 -6.99
N GLU A 40 -4.92 0.97 -7.36
CA GLU A 40 -6.11 0.13 -7.47
C GLU A 40 -6.49 -0.56 -6.16
N LEU A 41 -6.18 0.06 -5.03
CA LEU A 41 -6.41 -0.53 -3.72
C LEU A 41 -6.92 0.52 -2.75
N ASP A 42 -7.92 0.14 -1.96
CA ASP A 42 -8.34 0.87 -0.77
C ASP A 42 -8.42 -0.13 0.37
N THR A 43 -7.78 0.21 1.49
CA THR A 43 -7.78 -0.61 2.70
C THR A 43 -8.34 0.17 3.87
N PRO A 44 -8.79 -0.52 4.94
CA PRO A 44 -9.36 0.18 6.09
C PRO A 44 -8.36 1.12 6.75
N GLU A 45 -8.85 2.23 7.25
CA GLU A 45 -8.05 3.28 7.88
C GLU A 45 -7.59 2.88 9.28
N ILE A 46 -6.34 3.21 9.60
CA ILE A 46 -5.75 2.97 10.92
C ILE A 46 -5.71 4.26 11.73
N SER A 47 -5.33 5.38 11.11
CA SER A 47 -5.12 6.64 11.84
C SER A 47 -6.41 7.34 12.24
N LYS A 48 -7.44 7.26 11.42
CA LYS A 48 -8.74 7.87 11.69
C LYS A 48 -9.88 6.94 11.29
N PRO A 49 -9.96 5.77 11.96
CA PRO A 49 -11.02 4.82 11.64
C PRO A 49 -12.38 5.36 12.08
N LYS A 50 -13.42 5.05 11.32
CA LYS A 50 -14.78 5.47 11.63
C LYS A 50 -15.48 4.54 12.61
N CYS A 51 -14.89 3.36 12.87
CA CYS A 51 -15.41 2.38 13.82
C CYS A 51 -14.29 1.42 14.22
N ASN A 52 -14.47 0.70 15.31
CA ASN A 52 -13.47 -0.26 15.79
C ASN A 52 -13.21 -1.38 14.80
N ALA A 53 -14.24 -1.85 14.11
CA ALA A 53 -14.10 -2.92 13.13
C ALA A 53 -13.23 -2.47 11.96
N GLU A 54 -13.33 -1.21 11.54
CA GLU A 54 -12.43 -0.66 10.53
C GLU A 54 -10.98 -0.68 11.00
N LEU A 55 -10.73 -0.24 12.24
CA LEU A 55 -9.38 -0.26 12.80
C LEU A 55 -8.81 -1.68 12.85
N GLU A 56 -9.59 -2.64 13.34
CA GLU A 56 -9.14 -4.03 13.45
C GLU A 56 -8.79 -4.61 12.08
N LEU A 57 -9.64 -4.38 11.08
CA LEU A 57 -9.39 -4.86 9.73
C LEU A 57 -8.19 -4.15 9.10
N GLY A 58 -8.05 -2.85 9.36
CA GLY A 58 -6.89 -2.08 8.90
C GLY A 58 -5.58 -2.61 9.45
N LEU A 59 -5.54 -2.97 10.73
CA LEU A 59 -4.36 -3.55 11.36
C LEU A 59 -4.03 -4.92 10.73
N LYS A 60 -5.04 -5.73 10.41
CA LYS A 60 -4.83 -7.00 9.72
C LYS A 60 -4.28 -6.80 8.33
N ALA A 61 -4.80 -5.82 7.58
CA ALA A 61 -4.30 -5.50 6.24
C ALA A 61 -2.83 -5.03 6.29
N ARG A 62 -2.51 -4.16 7.24
CA ARG A 62 -1.14 -3.70 7.46
C ARG A 62 -0.20 -4.87 7.74
N ASP A 63 -0.58 -5.73 8.67
CA ASP A 63 0.27 -6.85 9.08
C ASP A 63 0.45 -7.86 7.95
N TYR A 64 -0.61 -8.12 7.18
CA TYR A 64 -0.54 -8.99 6.01
C TYR A 64 0.46 -8.47 4.98
N LEU A 65 0.38 -7.16 4.65
CA LEU A 65 1.28 -6.56 3.67
C LEU A 65 2.72 -6.55 4.18
N ASN A 66 2.93 -6.19 5.44
CA ASN A 66 4.28 -6.20 6.02
C ASN A 66 4.88 -7.61 6.02
N ASP A 67 4.07 -8.64 6.29
CA ASP A 67 4.53 -10.02 6.25
C ASP A 67 4.88 -10.48 4.83
N LEU A 68 4.08 -10.09 3.84
CA LEU A 68 4.40 -10.36 2.44
C LEU A 68 5.77 -9.80 2.06
N ILE A 69 6.04 -8.56 2.47
CA ILE A 69 7.30 -7.89 2.18
C ILE A 69 8.45 -8.55 2.92
N ALA A 70 8.27 -8.84 4.21
CA ALA A 70 9.33 -9.44 5.04
C ALA A 70 9.75 -10.81 4.53
N ASN A 71 8.84 -11.57 3.91
CA ASN A 71 9.11 -12.91 3.41
C ASN A 71 9.40 -12.93 1.91
N ALA A 72 9.49 -11.77 1.26
CA ALA A 72 9.65 -11.70 -0.19
C ALA A 72 11.06 -12.07 -0.63
N SER A 73 11.16 -12.79 -1.74
CA SER A 73 12.41 -13.01 -2.45
C SER A 73 12.70 -11.89 -3.43
N THR A 74 11.66 -11.34 -4.07
CA THR A 74 11.80 -10.23 -5.03
C THR A 74 10.75 -9.16 -4.77
N ILE A 75 11.17 -7.91 -4.97
CA ILE A 75 10.29 -6.74 -4.88
C ILE A 75 10.51 -5.91 -6.14
N GLU A 76 9.42 -5.55 -6.82
CA GLU A 76 9.45 -4.66 -7.98
C GLU A 76 8.41 -3.57 -7.82
N PHE A 77 8.70 -2.40 -8.38
CA PHE A 77 7.79 -1.26 -8.39
C PHE A 77 7.39 -0.97 -9.83
N LYS A 78 6.10 -0.76 -10.07
CA LYS A 78 5.60 -0.25 -11.34
C LYS A 78 4.94 1.10 -11.06
N THR A 79 5.72 2.16 -11.20
CA THR A 79 5.33 3.52 -10.85
C THR A 79 4.54 4.15 -11.99
N GLU A 80 3.34 4.65 -11.67
CA GLU A 80 2.48 5.34 -12.65
C GLU A 80 2.64 6.85 -12.55
N TYR A 81 2.68 7.39 -11.32
CA TYR A 81 2.83 8.82 -11.08
C TYR A 81 3.90 9.05 -10.04
N LEU A 82 4.66 10.13 -10.24
CA LEU A 82 5.74 10.46 -9.33
C LEU A 82 5.25 11.09 -8.02
N GLU A 83 4.11 11.79 -8.04
CA GLU A 83 3.53 12.34 -6.81
C GLU A 83 2.04 12.57 -6.97
N ASP A 84 1.27 12.24 -5.93
CA ASP A 84 -0.14 12.61 -5.86
C ASP A 84 -0.28 13.93 -5.06
N TYR A 85 -1.53 14.33 -4.79
CA TYR A 85 -1.83 15.54 -4.04
C TYR A 85 -1.13 15.60 -2.68
N PHE A 86 -0.91 14.44 -2.05
CA PHE A 86 -0.26 14.32 -0.73
C PHE A 86 1.23 14.08 -0.81
N GLY A 87 1.84 14.20 -1.98
CA GLY A 87 3.26 13.98 -2.18
C GLY A 87 3.68 12.51 -2.18
N ARG A 88 2.73 11.60 -2.36
CA ARG A 88 3.03 10.16 -2.41
C ARG A 88 3.29 9.73 -3.85
N ILE A 89 4.17 8.76 -4.01
CA ILE A 89 4.42 8.12 -5.31
C ILE A 89 3.32 7.08 -5.54
N LEU A 90 2.67 7.11 -6.70
CA LEU A 90 1.63 6.15 -7.04
C LEU A 90 2.26 4.99 -7.80
N SER A 91 2.18 3.80 -7.25
CA SER A 91 2.89 2.64 -7.80
C SER A 91 2.15 1.34 -7.49
N TYR A 92 2.29 0.37 -8.41
CA TYR A 92 2.04 -1.02 -8.07
C TYR A 92 3.27 -1.56 -7.34
N LEU A 93 3.04 -2.48 -6.43
CA LEU A 93 4.08 -3.20 -5.70
C LEU A 93 3.97 -4.67 -6.07
N ILE A 94 4.99 -5.20 -6.72
CA ILE A 94 5.02 -6.60 -7.17
C ILE A 94 5.92 -7.37 -6.22
N ILE A 95 5.33 -8.32 -5.50
CA ILE A 95 6.02 -9.13 -4.50
C ILE A 95 6.05 -10.56 -5.01
N ASP A 96 7.26 -11.08 -5.23
CA ASP A 96 7.47 -12.44 -5.78
C ASP A 96 6.66 -12.68 -7.05
N GLY A 97 6.64 -11.68 -7.93
CA GLY A 97 5.95 -11.76 -9.22
C GLY A 97 4.46 -11.51 -9.17
N GLU A 98 3.88 -11.22 -8.00
CA GLU A 98 2.45 -11.01 -7.84
C GLU A 98 2.14 -9.60 -7.35
N ASP A 99 1.06 -9.02 -7.87
CA ASP A 99 0.59 -7.69 -7.47
C ASP A 99 0.07 -7.74 -6.02
N ALA A 100 0.68 -6.96 -5.14
CA ALA A 100 0.29 -6.90 -3.74
C ALA A 100 -1.16 -6.46 -3.56
N SER A 101 -1.62 -5.49 -4.37
CA SER A 101 -3.01 -5.00 -4.30
C SER A 101 -3.99 -6.14 -4.56
N SER A 102 -3.73 -6.96 -5.58
CA SER A 102 -4.58 -8.11 -5.90
C SER A 102 -4.62 -9.13 -4.76
N LYS A 103 -3.47 -9.40 -4.15
CA LYS A 103 -3.41 -10.35 -3.03
C LYS A 103 -4.20 -9.85 -1.82
N ILE A 104 -4.10 -8.56 -1.53
CA ILE A 104 -4.83 -7.95 -0.42
C ILE A 104 -6.34 -8.04 -0.65
N VAL A 105 -6.79 -7.75 -1.87
CA VAL A 105 -8.21 -7.84 -2.24
C VAL A 105 -8.70 -9.29 -2.17
N GLU A 106 -7.92 -10.24 -2.68
CA GLU A 106 -8.26 -11.68 -2.62
C GLU A 106 -8.45 -12.16 -1.18
N ASN A 107 -7.69 -11.62 -0.25
CA ASN A 107 -7.76 -11.98 1.16
C ASN A 107 -8.79 -11.16 1.93
N LYS A 108 -9.62 -10.38 1.23
CA LYS A 108 -10.71 -9.59 1.81
C LYS A 108 -10.22 -8.52 2.81
N LEU A 109 -9.00 -8.06 2.62
CA LEU A 109 -8.38 -7.02 3.45
C LEU A 109 -8.36 -5.66 2.76
N GLY A 110 -8.89 -5.60 1.55
CA GLY A 110 -9.00 -4.40 0.74
C GLY A 110 -10.00 -4.58 -0.36
N VAL A 111 -10.31 -3.49 -1.05
CA VAL A 111 -11.18 -3.49 -2.23
C VAL A 111 -10.49 -2.78 -3.37
N VAL A 112 -10.91 -3.06 -4.60
CA VAL A 112 -10.41 -2.35 -5.78
C VAL A 112 -10.88 -0.90 -5.69
N TYR A 113 -9.94 0.03 -5.84
CA TYR A 113 -10.22 1.46 -5.74
C TYR A 113 -9.95 2.14 -7.10
N ASN A 114 -10.97 2.81 -7.63
CA ASN A 114 -10.88 3.52 -8.91
C ASN A 114 -10.62 5.02 -8.74
N ARG A 115 -10.31 5.48 -7.53
CA ARG A 115 -10.02 6.86 -7.14
C ARG A 115 -11.23 7.80 -7.24
N LYS A 116 -12.43 7.27 -7.29
CA LYS A 116 -13.67 8.06 -7.32
C LYS A 116 -14.35 8.15 -5.97
N GLN A 117 -14.53 7.02 -5.30
CA GLN A 117 -15.23 6.97 -4.03
C GLN A 117 -14.58 5.94 -3.11
N LYS A 118 -14.28 6.36 -1.90
CA LYS A 118 -13.72 5.47 -0.89
C LYS A 118 -14.79 4.53 -0.36
N TYR A 119 -14.37 3.29 -0.06
CA TYR A 119 -15.25 2.28 0.48
C TYR A 119 -15.58 2.60 1.94
N ASP A 120 -16.86 2.38 2.33
CA ASP A 120 -17.29 2.53 3.73
C ASP A 120 -17.13 1.20 4.45
N TRP A 121 -16.02 1.07 5.17
CA TRP A 121 -15.66 -0.17 5.87
C TRP A 121 -16.57 -0.47 7.06
N CYS A 122 -17.32 0.50 7.54
CA CYS A 122 -18.20 0.33 8.71
C CYS A 122 -19.60 -0.09 8.34
N GLN A 123 -20.00 0.12 7.08
CA GLN A 123 -21.36 -0.17 6.63
C GLN A 123 -21.68 -1.66 6.71
N ASP A 124 -20.78 -2.51 6.19
CA ASP A 124 -20.99 -3.96 6.16
C ASP A 124 -20.86 -4.60 7.54
N LEU A 125 -20.24 -3.91 8.48
CA LEU A 125 -19.95 -4.41 9.81
C LEU A 125 -21.02 -4.06 10.83
N LYS A 126 -21.98 -3.23 10.44
CA LYS A 126 -23.09 -2.82 11.32
C LYS A 126 -24.18 -3.90 11.44
N HIS A 127 -24.11 -4.91 10.62
CA HIS A 127 -25.15 -5.97 10.56
C HIS A 127 -24.72 -7.27 11.24
N GLU A 128 -23.57 -7.27 11.88
CA GLU A 128 -23.08 -8.44 12.61
C GLU A 128 -23.53 -8.45 14.06
#